data_766d56bb54f27cdc83aa05073c9ba294
#
_entry.id   766d56bb54f27cdc83aa05073c9ba294
#
_cell.length_a   1.000
_cell.length_b   1.000
_cell.length_c   1.000
_cell.angle_alpha   90.00
_cell.angle_beta   90.00
_cell.angle_gamma   90.00
#
_symmetry.space_group_name_H-M   'P 1'
#
loop_
_entity.id
_entity.type
_entity.pdbx_description
1 polymer ?
#
loop_
_entity_poly.entity_id
_entity_poly.type
_entity_poly.pdbx_seq_one_letter_code
_entity_poly.pdbx_strand_id
1 'polypeptide(L)'
;IHKDGKTHLEQLDARYEAASIWMARQGITKVLMNPPYENKYGCMTIVENVLDSVPARTACAFILPDKKLEKVSKTQMKRILSHHRLKKIIKLPEDLFFGVGVTTSIFVFETGVAQGGKEIFACYMETDGLVTVKNKGRHDVYGRWPSIEEHWVDVVEKQSGDDTCQWVNPDEHLSYQMPQKPFEVFEEDFKKTAMEYLMFQQGIDAKGFGERLLQATMYASSVSADDEHVNISIRMDGEGDE
;
A
#
# COMPACT_ATOMS: atom_id res chain seq x y z
N ILE A 1 -15.71 -20.49 -7.38
CA ILE A 1 -15.67 -21.56 -8.42
C ILE A 1 -17.13 -21.89 -8.74
N HIS A 2 -17.59 -21.56 -9.94
CA HIS A 2 -18.94 -21.88 -10.38
C HIS A 2 -19.10 -23.39 -10.47
N LYS A 3 -20.19 -23.94 -9.91
CA LYS A 3 -20.44 -25.39 -9.87
C LYS A 3 -20.55 -26.04 -11.26
N ASP A 4 -20.74 -25.26 -12.31
CA ASP A 4 -20.97 -25.73 -13.68
C ASP A 4 -19.82 -25.38 -14.65
N GLY A 5 -18.72 -24.81 -14.14
CA GLY A 5 -17.56 -24.42 -14.95
C GLY A 5 -16.60 -25.58 -15.18
N LYS A 6 -16.11 -25.74 -16.39
CA LYS A 6 -14.98 -26.60 -16.68
C LYS A 6 -13.71 -25.95 -16.14
N THR A 7 -13.06 -26.60 -15.17
CA THR A 7 -11.78 -26.16 -14.62
C THR A 7 -10.65 -26.90 -15.34
N HIS A 8 -9.72 -26.13 -15.93
CA HIS A 8 -8.48 -26.66 -16.48
C HIS A 8 -7.34 -26.26 -15.56
N LEU A 9 -6.60 -27.24 -15.06
CA LEU A 9 -5.45 -27.05 -14.18
C LEU A 9 -4.19 -27.48 -14.91
N GLU A 10 -3.19 -26.61 -14.93
CA GLU A 10 -1.87 -26.89 -15.48
C GLU A 10 -0.80 -26.35 -14.53
N GLN A 11 0.26 -27.12 -14.30
CA GLN A 11 1.39 -26.72 -13.49
C GLN A 11 2.54 -26.29 -14.40
N LEU A 12 2.68 -24.98 -14.59
CA LEU A 12 3.70 -24.37 -15.45
C LEU A 12 4.38 -23.21 -14.73
N ASP A 13 5.64 -22.99 -15.07
CA ASP A 13 6.33 -21.76 -14.65
C ASP A 13 6.01 -20.65 -15.65
N ALA A 14 5.27 -19.64 -15.17
CA ALA A 14 4.77 -18.53 -15.98
C ALA A 14 5.89 -17.61 -16.55
N ARG A 15 7.16 -17.85 -16.20
CA ARG A 15 8.31 -17.15 -16.76
C ARG A 15 8.77 -17.70 -18.10
N TYR A 16 8.33 -18.87 -18.49
CA TYR A 16 8.84 -19.61 -19.65
C TYR A 16 7.80 -19.77 -20.76
N GLU A 17 8.32 -19.99 -21.97
CA GLU A 17 7.55 -20.10 -23.20
C GLU A 17 6.43 -21.16 -23.14
N ALA A 18 6.65 -22.27 -22.43
CA ALA A 18 5.63 -23.31 -22.29
C ALA A 18 4.31 -22.77 -21.70
N ALA A 19 4.38 -21.88 -20.71
CA ALA A 19 3.20 -21.25 -20.14
C ALA A 19 2.54 -20.28 -21.14
N SER A 20 3.32 -19.52 -21.89
CA SER A 20 2.84 -18.61 -22.94
C SER A 20 2.09 -19.37 -24.04
N ILE A 21 2.65 -20.47 -24.53
CA ILE A 21 2.00 -21.34 -25.53
C ILE A 21 0.69 -21.91 -24.98
N TRP A 22 0.68 -22.36 -23.73
CA TRP A 22 -0.53 -22.89 -23.09
C TRP A 22 -1.60 -21.83 -22.98
N MET A 23 -1.28 -20.64 -22.46
CA MET A 23 -2.23 -19.52 -22.32
C MET A 23 -2.83 -19.09 -23.66
N ALA A 24 -2.01 -18.98 -24.70
CA ALA A 24 -2.47 -18.61 -26.04
C ALA A 24 -3.54 -19.55 -26.63
N ARG A 25 -3.56 -20.80 -26.18
CA ARG A 25 -4.52 -21.82 -26.65
C ARG A 25 -5.84 -21.84 -25.88
N GLN A 26 -5.93 -21.15 -24.74
CA GLN A 26 -7.10 -21.26 -23.86
C GLN A 26 -8.25 -20.30 -24.20
N GLY A 27 -8.08 -19.39 -25.16
CA GLY A 27 -9.11 -18.39 -25.48
C GLY A 27 -9.47 -17.50 -24.30
N ILE A 28 -8.46 -17.10 -23.53
CA ILE A 28 -8.61 -16.32 -22.29
C ILE A 28 -9.28 -14.99 -22.59
N THR A 29 -10.33 -14.65 -21.86
CA THR A 29 -11.07 -13.39 -21.98
C THR A 29 -10.80 -12.42 -20.83
N LYS A 30 -10.35 -12.92 -19.69
CA LYS A 30 -9.96 -12.14 -18.50
C LYS A 30 -8.84 -12.83 -17.75
N VAL A 31 -7.96 -12.05 -17.16
CA VAL A 31 -6.90 -12.53 -16.26
C VAL A 31 -7.05 -11.87 -14.90
N LEU A 32 -6.93 -12.66 -13.85
CA LEU A 32 -6.73 -12.19 -12.48
C LEU A 32 -5.56 -12.95 -11.88
N MET A 33 -4.51 -12.25 -11.46
CA MET A 33 -3.28 -12.87 -10.99
C MET A 33 -2.68 -12.12 -9.81
N ASN A 34 -2.16 -12.87 -8.85
CA ASN A 34 -1.31 -12.38 -7.77
C ASN A 34 0.07 -13.04 -7.91
N PRO A 35 1.00 -12.48 -8.72
CA PRO A 35 2.32 -13.08 -8.93
C PRO A 35 3.22 -12.88 -7.70
N PRO A 36 4.31 -13.67 -7.56
CA PRO A 36 5.26 -13.46 -6.47
C PRO A 36 5.92 -12.08 -6.57
N TYR A 37 5.97 -11.31 -5.47
CA TYR A 37 6.40 -9.90 -5.49
C TYR A 37 7.92 -9.72 -5.59
N GLU A 38 8.70 -10.72 -5.17
CA GLU A 38 10.15 -10.61 -5.16
C GLU A 38 10.74 -10.65 -6.57
N ASN A 39 11.73 -9.78 -6.82
CA ASN A 39 12.38 -9.70 -8.13
C ASN A 39 13.07 -11.00 -8.54
N LYS A 40 13.61 -11.77 -7.56
CA LYS A 40 14.25 -13.06 -7.81
C LYS A 40 13.32 -14.09 -8.47
N TYR A 41 12.01 -13.96 -8.30
CA TYR A 41 11.02 -14.83 -8.94
C TYR A 41 10.51 -14.29 -10.28
N GLY A 42 11.07 -13.18 -10.77
CA GLY A 42 10.74 -12.63 -12.07
C GLY A 42 9.32 -12.08 -12.18
N CYS A 43 8.82 -11.42 -11.14
CA CYS A 43 7.46 -10.88 -11.07
C CYS A 43 7.04 -10.15 -12.35
N MET A 44 7.85 -9.21 -12.83
CA MET A 44 7.50 -8.42 -14.03
C MET A 44 7.70 -9.20 -15.34
N THR A 45 8.56 -10.22 -15.36
CA THR A 45 8.66 -11.17 -16.49
C THR A 45 7.38 -11.98 -16.60
N ILE A 46 6.82 -12.43 -15.48
CA ILE A 46 5.53 -13.12 -15.45
C ILE A 46 4.41 -12.21 -15.98
N VAL A 47 4.33 -10.98 -15.48
CA VAL A 47 3.32 -10.00 -15.93
C VAL A 47 3.41 -9.78 -17.45
N GLU A 48 4.60 -9.53 -17.97
CA GLU A 48 4.84 -9.27 -19.39
C GLU A 48 4.48 -10.51 -20.23
N ASN A 49 4.94 -11.70 -19.86
CA ASN A 49 4.61 -12.94 -20.56
C ASN A 49 3.10 -13.20 -20.61
N VAL A 50 2.38 -12.92 -19.52
CA VAL A 50 0.92 -13.06 -19.51
C VAL A 50 0.26 -12.06 -20.46
N LEU A 51 0.68 -10.78 -20.40
CA LEU A 51 0.14 -9.74 -21.27
C LEU A 51 0.34 -10.06 -22.75
N ASP A 52 1.53 -10.56 -23.12
CA ASP A 52 1.89 -10.92 -24.50
C ASP A 52 1.22 -12.21 -25.00
N SER A 53 0.78 -13.09 -24.07
CA SER A 53 0.28 -14.42 -24.41
C SER A 53 -1.24 -14.50 -24.56
N VAL A 54 -1.98 -13.54 -24.04
CA VAL A 54 -3.45 -13.54 -24.11
C VAL A 54 -3.95 -12.73 -25.32
N PRO A 55 -5.17 -12.98 -25.81
CA PRO A 55 -5.73 -12.26 -26.95
C PRO A 55 -5.73 -10.73 -26.73
N ALA A 56 -5.66 -9.96 -27.80
CA ALA A 56 -5.80 -8.52 -27.75
C ALA A 56 -7.16 -8.12 -27.14
N ARG A 57 -7.19 -6.99 -26.43
CA ARG A 57 -8.34 -6.46 -25.68
C ARG A 57 -8.80 -7.30 -24.49
N THR A 58 -7.96 -8.23 -24.03
CA THR A 58 -8.19 -8.96 -22.79
C THR A 58 -7.91 -8.01 -21.59
N ALA A 59 -8.81 -8.00 -20.62
CA ALA A 59 -8.61 -7.31 -19.36
C ALA A 59 -7.76 -8.19 -18.44
N CYS A 60 -6.59 -7.68 -18.01
CA CYS A 60 -5.67 -8.38 -17.13
C CYS A 60 -5.46 -7.58 -15.85
N ALA A 61 -5.87 -8.14 -14.72
CA ALA A 61 -5.70 -7.55 -13.40
C ALA A 61 -4.58 -8.26 -12.62
N PHE A 62 -3.61 -7.49 -12.14
CA PHE A 62 -2.49 -7.99 -11.35
C PHE A 62 -2.47 -7.29 -10.00
N ILE A 63 -2.37 -8.06 -8.91
CA ILE A 63 -2.10 -7.53 -7.58
C ILE A 63 -0.58 -7.42 -7.42
N LEU A 64 -0.07 -6.20 -7.28
CA LEU A 64 1.37 -5.93 -7.16
C LEU A 64 1.62 -4.90 -6.04
N PRO A 65 2.85 -4.81 -5.51
CA PRO A 65 3.23 -3.71 -4.64
C PRO A 65 3.00 -2.34 -5.30
N ASP A 66 2.50 -1.35 -4.56
CA ASP A 66 2.03 -0.06 -5.07
C ASP A 66 2.95 0.61 -6.10
N LYS A 67 4.25 0.65 -5.81
CA LYS A 67 5.24 1.28 -6.70
C LYS A 67 6.00 0.27 -7.56
N LYS A 68 5.44 -0.92 -7.78
CA LYS A 68 6.16 -1.97 -8.53
C LYS A 68 6.49 -1.55 -9.95
N LEU A 69 5.54 -0.93 -10.65
CA LEU A 69 5.73 -0.52 -12.04
C LEU A 69 6.75 0.61 -12.19
N GLU A 70 6.84 1.51 -11.22
CA GLU A 70 7.82 2.61 -11.21
C GLU A 70 9.26 2.13 -10.89
N LYS A 71 9.39 0.97 -10.22
CA LYS A 71 10.69 0.36 -9.86
C LYS A 71 11.25 -0.58 -10.93
N VAL A 72 10.51 -0.83 -11.97
CA VAL A 72 10.94 -1.65 -13.12
C VAL A 72 11.87 -0.81 -14.03
N SER A 73 12.73 -1.49 -14.81
CA SER A 73 13.56 -0.78 -15.77
C SER A 73 12.68 0.02 -16.76
N LYS A 74 13.08 1.25 -17.04
CA LYS A 74 12.35 2.13 -17.98
C LYS A 74 12.17 1.47 -19.36
N THR A 75 13.15 0.67 -19.79
CA THR A 75 13.08 -0.05 -21.08
C THR A 75 11.97 -1.11 -21.05
N GLN A 76 11.86 -1.89 -19.98
CA GLN A 76 10.81 -2.91 -19.86
C GLN A 76 9.42 -2.25 -19.77
N MET A 77 9.26 -1.22 -18.94
CA MET A 77 7.97 -0.51 -18.87
C MET A 77 7.58 0.13 -20.19
N LYS A 78 8.52 0.78 -20.88
CA LYS A 78 8.26 1.35 -22.20
C LYS A 78 7.80 0.28 -23.20
N ARG A 79 8.40 -0.91 -23.17
CA ARG A 79 7.99 -2.04 -24.02
C ARG A 79 6.57 -2.49 -23.66
N ILE A 80 6.26 -2.71 -22.39
CA ILE A 80 4.91 -3.10 -21.93
C ILE A 80 3.89 -2.05 -22.39
N LEU A 81 4.11 -0.77 -22.12
CA LEU A 81 3.18 0.30 -22.45
C LEU A 81 3.07 0.63 -23.93
N SER A 82 4.04 0.20 -24.75
CA SER A 82 3.94 0.31 -26.21
C SER A 82 3.00 -0.74 -26.85
N HIS A 83 2.70 -1.82 -26.13
CA HIS A 83 1.84 -2.90 -26.62
C HIS A 83 0.57 -3.08 -25.78
N HIS A 84 0.58 -2.67 -24.50
CA HIS A 84 -0.52 -2.89 -23.57
C HIS A 84 -0.82 -1.58 -22.81
N ARG A 85 -2.11 -1.31 -22.61
CA ARG A 85 -2.57 -0.11 -21.93
C ARG A 85 -2.85 -0.39 -20.46
N LEU A 86 -2.21 0.31 -19.55
CA LEU A 86 -2.62 0.39 -18.15
C LEU A 86 -3.83 1.33 -18.04
N LYS A 87 -4.99 0.78 -17.70
CA LYS A 87 -6.27 1.51 -17.66
C LYS A 87 -6.62 1.99 -16.27
N LYS A 88 -6.34 1.15 -15.26
CA LYS A 88 -6.79 1.42 -13.89
C LYS A 88 -5.72 1.00 -12.88
N ILE A 89 -5.63 1.76 -11.81
CA ILE A 89 -4.84 1.46 -10.61
C ILE A 89 -5.79 1.58 -9.42
N ILE A 90 -6.02 0.49 -8.69
CA ILE A 90 -6.84 0.48 -7.49
C ILE A 90 -5.90 0.20 -6.32
N LYS A 91 -5.55 1.25 -5.56
CA LYS A 91 -4.78 1.09 -4.33
C LYS A 91 -5.66 0.40 -3.30
N LEU A 92 -5.12 -0.66 -2.70
CA LEU A 92 -5.81 -1.47 -1.71
C LEU A 92 -5.53 -0.98 -0.28
N PRO A 93 -6.36 -1.36 0.70
CA PRO A 93 -6.12 -1.04 2.11
C PRO A 93 -4.72 -1.46 2.56
N GLU A 94 -4.10 -0.65 3.41
CA GLU A 94 -2.71 -0.87 3.84
C GLU A 94 -2.52 -2.13 4.69
N ASP A 95 -3.58 -2.56 5.37
CA ASP A 95 -3.59 -3.75 6.24
C ASP A 95 -4.08 -5.04 5.56
N LEU A 96 -4.27 -5.01 4.23
CA LEU A 96 -4.86 -6.14 3.48
C LEU A 96 -4.05 -7.43 3.64
N PHE A 97 -2.73 -7.35 3.59
CA PHE A 97 -1.84 -8.49 3.77
C PHE A 97 -1.19 -8.47 5.16
N PHE A 98 -1.87 -9.06 6.12
CA PHE A 98 -1.41 -9.13 7.51
C PHE A 98 0.02 -9.69 7.62
N GLY A 99 0.88 -8.98 8.36
CA GLY A 99 2.24 -9.42 8.70
C GLY A 99 3.28 -9.29 7.58
N VAL A 100 2.92 -8.83 6.38
CA VAL A 100 3.86 -8.71 5.25
C VAL A 100 4.43 -7.29 5.11
N GLY A 101 3.74 -6.27 5.64
CA GLY A 101 4.18 -4.87 5.59
C GLY A 101 4.32 -4.29 4.18
N VAL A 102 3.64 -4.89 3.19
CA VAL A 102 3.66 -4.45 1.80
C VAL A 102 2.30 -3.90 1.42
N THR A 103 2.26 -2.64 1.06
CA THR A 103 1.09 -2.01 0.45
C THR A 103 0.98 -2.42 -1.02
N THR A 104 -0.23 -2.69 -1.48
CA THR A 104 -0.49 -3.26 -2.80
C THR A 104 -1.57 -2.51 -3.54
N SER A 105 -1.51 -2.61 -4.88
CA SER A 105 -2.54 -2.12 -5.79
C SER A 105 -2.92 -3.18 -6.80
N ILE A 106 -4.15 -3.08 -7.31
CA ILE A 106 -4.58 -3.83 -8.50
C ILE A 106 -4.27 -2.97 -9.72
N PHE A 107 -3.45 -3.51 -10.63
CA PHE A 107 -3.14 -2.89 -11.91
C PHE A 107 -3.92 -3.58 -13.02
N VAL A 108 -4.79 -2.85 -13.70
CA VAL A 108 -5.65 -3.39 -14.75
C VAL A 108 -5.15 -2.94 -16.11
N PHE A 109 -4.66 -3.90 -16.90
CA PHE A 109 -4.21 -3.70 -18.26
C PHE A 109 -5.24 -4.14 -19.29
N GLU A 110 -5.21 -3.53 -20.46
CA GLU A 110 -5.85 -3.98 -21.68
C GLU A 110 -4.77 -4.37 -22.68
N THR A 111 -4.79 -5.61 -23.13
CA THR A 111 -3.75 -6.15 -24.02
C THR A 111 -3.91 -5.70 -25.46
N GLY A 112 -2.80 -5.63 -26.21
CA GLY A 112 -2.80 -5.29 -27.63
C GLY A 112 -3.23 -3.86 -27.96
N VAL A 113 -3.17 -2.94 -26.99
CA VAL A 113 -3.49 -1.54 -27.15
C VAL A 113 -2.39 -0.68 -26.51
N ALA A 114 -1.71 0.13 -27.28
CA ALA A 114 -0.66 1.01 -26.73
C ALA A 114 -1.25 2.06 -25.73
N GLN A 115 -0.45 2.47 -24.75
CA GLN A 115 -0.82 3.53 -23.80
C GLN A 115 -1.12 4.84 -24.50
N GLY A 116 -0.24 5.27 -25.41
CA GLY A 116 -0.45 6.44 -26.27
C GLY A 116 -0.72 7.75 -25.53
N GLY A 117 -0.12 7.96 -24.36
CA GLY A 117 -0.31 9.15 -23.53
C GLY A 117 -1.68 9.26 -22.85
N LYS A 118 -2.51 8.23 -22.90
CA LYS A 118 -3.82 8.22 -22.23
C LYS A 118 -3.64 8.11 -20.74
N GLU A 119 -4.32 8.97 -20.00
CA GLU A 119 -4.33 8.95 -18.55
C GLU A 119 -4.88 7.63 -17.99
N ILE A 120 -4.48 7.33 -16.77
CA ILE A 120 -4.83 6.13 -16.01
C ILE A 120 -5.80 6.55 -14.92
N PHE A 121 -6.98 5.92 -14.87
CA PHE A 121 -7.87 6.09 -13.72
C PHE A 121 -7.24 5.41 -12.49
N ALA A 122 -7.13 6.14 -11.40
CA ALA A 122 -6.60 5.61 -10.14
C ALA A 122 -7.55 5.94 -8.98
N CYS A 123 -7.74 4.99 -8.07
CA CYS A 123 -8.54 5.19 -6.86
C CYS A 123 -7.91 4.47 -5.66
N TYR A 124 -8.26 4.91 -4.47
CA TYR A 124 -7.79 4.34 -3.21
C TYR A 124 -8.94 3.77 -2.40
N MET A 125 -9.01 2.45 -2.32
CA MET A 125 -9.88 1.73 -1.41
C MET A 125 -9.27 1.80 0.01
N GLU A 126 -9.70 2.76 0.82
CA GLU A 126 -9.16 2.97 2.16
C GLU A 126 -9.46 1.82 3.11
N THR A 127 -10.62 1.18 2.93
CA THR A 127 -11.04 0.02 3.72
C THR A 127 -11.86 -0.95 2.89
N ASP A 128 -11.70 -2.23 3.15
CA ASP A 128 -12.58 -3.30 2.65
C ASP A 128 -13.67 -3.69 3.65
N GLY A 129 -13.71 -3.04 4.83
CA GLY A 129 -14.68 -3.33 5.89
C GLY A 129 -14.46 -4.64 6.62
N LEU A 130 -13.44 -5.42 6.24
CA LEU A 130 -13.13 -6.69 6.87
C LEU A 130 -12.23 -6.50 8.09
N VAL A 131 -12.36 -7.39 9.06
CA VAL A 131 -11.57 -7.39 10.31
C VAL A 131 -10.77 -8.68 10.39
N THR A 132 -9.52 -8.58 10.81
CA THR A 132 -8.68 -9.76 11.08
C THR A 132 -9.13 -10.45 12.35
N VAL A 133 -9.61 -11.68 12.22
CA VAL A 133 -10.06 -12.52 13.34
C VAL A 133 -9.03 -13.63 13.58
N LYS A 134 -8.65 -13.84 14.84
CA LYS A 134 -7.66 -14.87 15.22
C LYS A 134 -8.07 -16.25 14.68
N ASN A 135 -7.16 -16.91 14.01
CA ASN A 135 -7.32 -18.24 13.38
C ASN A 135 -8.39 -18.34 12.26
N LYS A 136 -8.98 -17.22 11.85
CA LYS A 136 -10.01 -17.22 10.79
C LYS A 136 -9.64 -16.31 9.59
N GLY A 137 -8.58 -15.50 9.73
CA GLY A 137 -8.21 -14.53 8.71
C GLY A 137 -9.13 -13.30 8.69
N ARG A 138 -9.29 -12.68 7.54
CA ARG A 138 -10.16 -11.49 7.37
C ARG A 138 -11.61 -11.93 7.19
N HIS A 139 -12.51 -11.34 7.97
CA HIS A 139 -13.94 -11.62 7.93
C HIS A 139 -14.78 -10.36 8.01
N ASP A 140 -15.93 -10.38 7.36
CA ASP A 140 -16.95 -9.35 7.47
C ASP A 140 -17.75 -9.55 8.77
N VAL A 141 -17.18 -9.05 9.88
CA VAL A 141 -17.78 -9.17 11.22
C VAL A 141 -19.01 -8.27 11.36
N TYR A 142 -19.07 -7.17 10.59
CA TYR A 142 -20.09 -6.14 10.72
C TYR A 142 -21.08 -6.10 9.54
N GLY A 143 -20.99 -7.02 8.60
CA GLY A 143 -21.86 -7.07 7.42
C GLY A 143 -21.68 -5.87 6.47
N ARG A 144 -20.48 -5.28 6.41
CA ARG A 144 -20.19 -4.08 5.62
C ARG A 144 -19.73 -4.36 4.21
N TRP A 145 -19.18 -5.54 3.97
CA TRP A 145 -18.58 -5.88 2.68
C TRP A 145 -19.51 -5.67 1.50
N PRO A 146 -20.80 -6.10 1.51
CA PRO A 146 -21.66 -5.95 0.33
C PRO A 146 -21.82 -4.51 -0.14
N SER A 147 -22.00 -3.55 0.80
CA SER A 147 -22.14 -2.13 0.45
C SER A 147 -20.83 -1.50 -0.02
N ILE A 148 -19.70 -1.93 0.57
CA ILE A 148 -18.37 -1.47 0.17
C ILE A 148 -18.02 -2.03 -1.21
N GLU A 149 -18.30 -3.30 -1.47
CA GLU A 149 -18.11 -3.93 -2.78
C GLU A 149 -18.92 -3.20 -3.86
N GLU A 150 -20.23 -2.98 -3.64
CA GLU A 150 -21.10 -2.27 -4.56
C GLU A 150 -20.56 -0.86 -4.88
N HIS A 151 -20.16 -0.11 -3.86
CA HIS A 151 -19.57 1.22 -4.02
C HIS A 151 -18.31 1.17 -4.90
N TRP A 152 -17.37 0.28 -4.61
CA TRP A 152 -16.12 0.22 -5.37
C TRP A 152 -16.28 -0.35 -6.77
N VAL A 153 -17.22 -1.26 -6.98
CA VAL A 153 -17.58 -1.71 -8.33
C VAL A 153 -18.08 -0.52 -9.15
N ASP A 154 -18.99 0.29 -8.60
CA ASP A 154 -19.53 1.47 -9.24
C ASP A 154 -18.46 2.52 -9.57
N VAL A 155 -17.61 2.86 -8.61
CA VAL A 155 -16.46 3.78 -8.79
C VAL A 155 -15.53 3.30 -9.91
N VAL A 156 -15.15 2.03 -9.88
CA VAL A 156 -14.22 1.44 -10.86
C VAL A 156 -14.86 1.33 -12.25
N GLU A 157 -16.15 1.02 -12.35
CA GLU A 157 -16.84 0.93 -13.62
C GLU A 157 -17.06 2.31 -14.24
N LYS A 158 -17.56 3.27 -13.48
CA LYS A 158 -17.80 4.66 -13.94
C LYS A 158 -16.54 5.48 -14.10
N GLN A 159 -15.42 5.05 -13.49
CA GLN A 159 -14.16 5.79 -13.42
C GLN A 159 -14.36 7.20 -12.84
N SER A 160 -15.18 7.30 -11.84
CA SER A 160 -15.51 8.53 -11.12
C SER A 160 -15.87 8.21 -9.69
N GLY A 161 -15.60 9.15 -8.80
CA GLY A 161 -15.87 9.02 -7.37
C GLY A 161 -15.53 10.32 -6.65
N ASP A 162 -15.21 10.21 -5.40
CA ASP A 162 -14.83 11.30 -4.50
C ASP A 162 -13.35 11.67 -4.62
N ASP A 163 -12.81 12.29 -3.59
CA ASP A 163 -11.41 12.70 -3.45
C ASP A 163 -10.41 11.52 -3.38
N THR A 164 -10.90 10.29 -3.24
CA THR A 164 -10.07 9.09 -3.37
C THR A 164 -9.76 8.72 -4.83
N CYS A 165 -10.35 9.41 -5.80
CA CYS A 165 -10.21 9.15 -7.22
C CYS A 165 -9.35 10.22 -7.90
N GLN A 166 -8.53 9.81 -8.85
CA GLN A 166 -7.66 10.70 -9.61
C GLN A 166 -7.36 10.16 -11.01
N TRP A 167 -6.95 11.04 -11.91
CA TRP A 167 -6.38 10.66 -13.19
C TRP A 167 -4.87 10.87 -13.14
N VAL A 168 -4.11 9.86 -13.55
CA VAL A 168 -2.65 9.82 -13.48
C VAL A 168 -2.06 9.86 -14.87
N ASN A 169 -1.15 10.79 -15.09
CA ASN A 169 -0.36 10.86 -16.33
C ASN A 169 0.68 9.72 -16.33
N PRO A 170 0.63 8.79 -17.32
CA PRO A 170 1.52 7.64 -17.37
C PRO A 170 3.00 8.00 -17.60
N ASP A 171 3.29 9.21 -18.11
CA ASP A 171 4.66 9.68 -18.31
C ASP A 171 5.31 10.17 -16.99
N GLU A 172 4.50 10.48 -15.99
CA GLU A 172 4.95 10.96 -14.69
C GLU A 172 4.89 9.87 -13.64
N HIS A 173 3.76 9.14 -13.56
CA HIS A 173 3.50 8.15 -12.52
C HIS A 173 2.79 6.91 -13.04
N LEU A 174 3.11 5.77 -12.44
CA LEU A 174 2.45 4.48 -12.66
C LEU A 174 1.94 3.87 -11.36
N SER A 175 1.60 4.73 -10.40
CA SER A 175 1.01 4.37 -9.11
C SER A 175 -0.01 5.42 -8.68
N TYR A 176 -0.90 5.04 -7.76
CA TYR A 176 -1.77 6.02 -7.10
C TYR A 176 -0.92 7.03 -6.32
N GLN A 177 -1.21 8.30 -6.49
CA GLN A 177 -0.52 9.39 -5.80
C GLN A 177 -1.32 9.79 -4.57
N MET A 178 -0.80 9.46 -3.38
CA MET A 178 -1.45 9.88 -2.13
C MET A 178 -1.49 11.40 -2.08
N PRO A 179 -2.66 12.00 -1.82
CA PRO A 179 -2.76 13.43 -1.61
C PRO A 179 -1.78 13.86 -0.51
N GLN A 180 -0.96 14.85 -0.82
CA GLN A 180 -0.12 15.44 0.22
C GLN A 180 -1.03 16.19 1.18
N LYS A 181 -1.09 15.76 2.42
CA LYS A 181 -1.76 16.54 3.45
C LYS A 181 -1.03 17.87 3.56
N PRO A 182 -1.75 18.99 3.55
CA PRO A 182 -1.13 20.28 3.81
C PRO A 182 -0.30 20.18 5.11
N PHE A 183 0.90 20.74 5.07
CA PHE A 183 1.69 20.81 6.29
C PHE A 183 0.99 21.79 7.24
N GLU A 184 0.32 21.26 8.23
CA GLU A 184 -0.31 22.04 9.28
C GLU A 184 0.71 22.21 10.41
N VAL A 185 1.00 23.46 10.74
CA VAL A 185 1.84 23.81 11.88
C VAL A 185 0.90 24.11 13.05
N PHE A 186 0.96 23.29 14.06
CA PHE A 186 0.22 23.52 15.30
C PHE A 186 1.04 24.39 16.25
N GLU A 187 0.36 25.11 17.14
CA GLU A 187 1.02 25.92 18.16
C GLU A 187 1.96 25.11 19.04
N GLU A 188 1.59 23.85 19.29
CA GLU A 188 2.40 22.87 20.02
C GLU A 188 3.73 22.56 19.33
N ASP A 189 3.76 22.47 18.00
CA ASP A 189 5.00 22.23 17.23
C ASP A 189 5.95 23.42 17.37
N PHE A 190 5.40 24.63 17.36
CA PHE A 190 6.18 25.84 17.57
C PHE A 190 6.73 25.90 19.00
N LYS A 191 5.90 25.65 20.02
CA LYS A 191 6.32 25.61 21.42
C LYS A 191 7.40 24.57 21.65
N LYS A 192 7.21 23.36 21.08
CA LYS A 192 8.21 22.29 21.16
C LYS A 192 9.54 22.70 20.55
N THR A 193 9.52 23.25 19.33
CA THR A 193 10.73 23.68 18.62
C THR A 193 11.44 24.82 19.38
N ALA A 194 10.68 25.78 19.91
CA ALA A 194 11.23 26.88 20.72
C ALA A 194 11.87 26.36 22.00
N MET A 195 11.23 25.42 22.68
CA MET A 195 11.77 24.79 23.88
C MET A 195 13.04 23.97 23.58
N GLU A 196 13.04 23.18 22.54
CA GLU A 196 14.22 22.41 22.11
C GLU A 196 15.40 23.34 21.77
N TYR A 197 15.12 24.48 21.12
CA TYR A 197 16.16 25.49 20.82
C TYR A 197 16.71 26.15 22.10
N LEU A 198 15.87 26.52 23.05
CA LEU A 198 16.31 27.07 24.32
C LEU A 198 17.14 26.07 25.13
N MET A 199 16.72 24.81 25.15
CA MET A 199 17.48 23.71 25.76
C MET A 199 18.85 23.54 25.11
N PHE A 200 18.90 23.57 23.77
CA PHE A 200 20.15 23.52 23.02
C PHE A 200 21.09 24.67 23.40
N GLN A 201 20.57 25.92 23.51
CA GLN A 201 21.40 27.05 23.94
C GLN A 201 21.98 26.89 25.34
N GLN A 202 21.30 26.15 26.21
CA GLN A 202 21.78 25.84 27.56
C GLN A 202 22.64 24.57 27.65
N GLY A 203 22.93 23.94 26.49
CA GLY A 203 23.69 22.69 26.44
C GLY A 203 22.92 21.47 26.96
N ILE A 204 21.59 21.54 27.01
CA ILE A 204 20.74 20.43 27.48
C ILE A 204 20.31 19.58 26.27
N ASP A 205 20.58 18.29 26.35
CA ASP A 205 20.05 17.32 25.38
C ASP A 205 18.54 17.14 25.59
N ALA A 206 17.73 17.75 24.71
CA ALA A 206 16.27 17.75 24.81
C ALA A 206 15.68 16.33 24.78
N LYS A 207 16.25 15.43 23.96
CA LYS A 207 15.79 14.04 23.88
C LYS A 207 16.09 13.27 25.17
N GLY A 208 17.33 13.29 25.61
CA GLY A 208 17.73 12.62 26.85
C GLY A 208 17.06 13.23 28.09
N PHE A 209 16.74 14.52 28.07
CA PHE A 209 15.93 15.16 29.12
C PHE A 209 14.49 14.64 29.12
N GLY A 210 13.85 14.57 27.95
CA GLY A 210 12.48 14.05 27.82
C GLY A 210 12.36 12.58 28.27
N GLU A 211 13.32 11.75 27.89
CA GLU A 211 13.37 10.34 28.34
C GLU A 211 13.52 10.22 29.86
N ARG A 212 14.40 11.03 30.47
CA ARG A 212 14.59 11.06 31.93
C ARG A 212 13.37 11.60 32.64
N LEU A 213 12.72 12.64 32.10
CA LEU A 213 11.49 13.18 32.67
C LEU A 213 10.36 12.15 32.65
N LEU A 214 10.20 11.42 31.53
CA LEU A 214 9.21 10.36 31.40
C LEU A 214 9.46 9.25 32.42
N GLN A 215 10.70 8.77 32.53
CA GLN A 215 11.06 7.77 33.54
C GLN A 215 10.83 8.28 34.95
N ALA A 216 11.23 9.52 35.24
CA ALA A 216 10.99 10.15 36.54
C ALA A 216 9.51 10.20 36.88
N THR A 217 8.66 10.55 35.91
CA THR A 217 7.19 10.60 36.12
C THR A 217 6.58 9.23 36.35
N MET A 218 7.08 8.19 35.64
CA MET A 218 6.57 6.82 35.78
C MET A 218 6.97 6.16 37.10
N TYR A 219 8.14 6.50 37.64
CA TYR A 219 8.70 5.90 38.87
C TYR A 219 8.81 6.88 40.03
N ALA A 220 8.17 8.04 39.92
CA ALA A 220 8.21 9.07 40.98
C ALA A 220 7.55 8.55 42.25
N SER A 221 8.23 8.73 43.40
CA SER A 221 7.65 8.48 44.72
C SER A 221 6.68 9.57 45.14
N SER A 222 6.85 10.78 44.64
CA SER A 222 5.89 11.90 44.83
C SER A 222 6.03 12.93 43.72
N VAL A 223 4.91 13.51 43.34
CA VAL A 223 4.82 14.65 42.43
C VAL A 223 4.02 15.74 43.13
N SER A 224 4.56 16.98 43.19
CA SER A 224 3.82 18.13 43.64
C SER A 224 4.01 19.26 42.62
N ALA A 225 2.96 20.03 42.39
CA ALA A 225 2.99 21.18 41.49
C ALA A 225 2.40 22.40 42.20
N ASP A 226 2.99 23.56 41.95
CA ASP A 226 2.44 24.87 42.22
C ASP A 226 2.34 25.66 40.90
N ASP A 227 1.96 26.95 40.98
CA ASP A 227 1.76 27.80 39.79
C ASP A 227 3.06 28.06 38.99
N GLU A 228 4.22 27.84 39.59
CA GLU A 228 5.52 28.13 38.98
C GLU A 228 6.42 26.89 38.83
N HIS A 229 6.21 25.84 39.62
CA HIS A 229 7.12 24.70 39.68
C HIS A 229 6.40 23.33 39.70
N VAL A 230 7.01 22.35 39.07
CA VAL A 230 6.67 20.95 39.24
C VAL A 230 7.85 20.24 39.88
N ASN A 231 7.65 19.69 41.09
CA ASN A 231 8.65 18.95 41.84
C ASN A 231 8.36 17.46 41.71
N ILE A 232 9.33 16.72 41.15
CA ILE A 232 9.25 15.26 40.98
C ILE A 232 10.35 14.63 41.84
N SER A 233 9.97 13.85 42.84
CA SER A 233 10.90 13.14 43.69
C SER A 233 10.96 11.68 43.35
N ILE A 234 12.16 11.17 43.07
CA ILE A 234 12.42 9.77 42.78
C ILE A 234 13.20 9.18 43.95
N ARG A 235 12.74 8.07 44.49
CA ARG A 235 13.52 7.32 45.49
C ARG A 235 14.61 6.57 44.71
N MET A 236 15.84 6.95 44.90
CA MET A 236 16.97 6.13 44.47
C MET A 236 17.09 5.02 45.52
N ASP A 237 16.75 3.79 45.15
CA ASP A 237 17.07 2.65 46.00
C ASP A 237 18.59 2.61 46.13
N GLY A 238 19.11 2.90 47.29
CA GLY A 238 20.54 2.85 47.58
C GLY A 238 21.03 1.43 47.34
N GLU A 239 22.14 1.30 46.64
CA GLU A 239 22.94 0.07 46.69
C GLU A 239 23.14 -0.27 48.16
N GLY A 240 22.69 -1.46 48.53
CA GLY A 240 22.84 -1.95 49.89
C GLY A 240 24.31 -2.04 50.25
N ASP A 241 24.66 -1.40 51.36
CA ASP A 241 25.91 -1.66 52.03
C ASP A 241 26.03 -3.12 52.36
N GLU A 242 27.10 -3.77 51.89
CA GLU A 242 27.69 -4.91 52.57
C GLU A 242 28.55 -4.43 53.72
#